data_fee4a16cb24f8c0609681b4acdc50439
#
_entry.id   fee4a16cb24f8c0609681b4acdc50439
#
_cell.length_a   1.000
_cell.length_b   1.000
_cell.length_c   1.000
_cell.angle_alpha   90.00
_cell.angle_beta   90.00
_cell.angle_gamma   90.00
#
_symmetry.space_group_name_H-M   'P 1'
#
loop_
_entity.id
_entity.type
_entity.pdbx_description
1 polymer ?
#
loop_
_entity_poly.entity_id
_entity_poly.type
_entity_poly.pdbx_seq_one_letter_code
_entity_poly.pdbx_strand_id
1 'polypeptide(L)'
;MRDVDVLVVGGGFAGLGAAIKLSQGGRHNFVVIERAHEVGGTWRDNIYPGAACDVPSHLYSFSFALNPNWSRSFSDGWEIQEYLRDIAARYRVLDKFVFDCELLAAAWDAAACRWVAETSQGPFSAKILVSATGALSEPALPDIDGIDAFAGDVFHSARWNPYVDLTGKRVALIGTGASAVQIGPEIAPIVSQLDVYQRTAPWIVPRRDRTYPGWESFAYRHVPGLQRLARTLIYWGRETFVFGFAINPRLAAPALSLIHI
;
A
#
# COMPACT_ATOMS: atom_id res chain seq x y z
N MET A 1 -10.72 -28.64 11.06
CA MET A 1 -10.30 -27.34 11.59
C MET A 1 -8.79 -27.37 11.78
N ARG A 2 -8.06 -26.43 11.20
CA ARG A 2 -6.60 -26.33 11.31
C ARG A 2 -6.23 -25.53 12.57
N ASP A 3 -5.38 -26.11 13.44
CA ASP A 3 -5.02 -25.53 14.73
C ASP A 3 -3.64 -24.87 14.68
N VAL A 4 -3.57 -23.59 15.06
CA VAL A 4 -2.34 -22.78 15.05
C VAL A 4 -2.21 -21.94 16.32
N ASP A 5 -1.01 -21.49 16.65
CA ASP A 5 -0.84 -20.54 17.75
C ASP A 5 -1.20 -19.13 17.31
N VAL A 6 -0.82 -18.74 16.08
CA VAL A 6 -1.10 -17.41 15.53
C VAL A 6 -1.69 -17.52 14.14
N LEU A 7 -2.84 -16.90 13.92
CA LEU A 7 -3.43 -16.68 12.60
C LEU A 7 -3.26 -15.20 12.24
N VAL A 8 -2.58 -14.94 11.14
CA VAL A 8 -2.41 -13.59 10.58
C VAL A 8 -3.31 -13.46 9.36
N VAL A 9 -4.08 -12.39 9.27
CA VAL A 9 -5.01 -12.14 8.17
C VAL A 9 -4.51 -10.99 7.30
N GLY A 10 -4.15 -11.31 6.06
CA GLY A 10 -3.64 -10.38 5.05
C GLY A 10 -2.15 -10.52 4.78
N GLY A 11 -1.78 -10.53 3.49
CA GLY A 11 -0.43 -10.75 2.96
C GLY A 11 0.27 -9.47 2.47
N GLY A 12 -0.17 -8.28 2.90
CA GLY A 12 0.50 -7.01 2.64
C GLY A 12 1.73 -6.77 3.52
N PHE A 13 2.22 -5.53 3.60
CA PHE A 13 3.35 -5.16 4.46
C PHE A 13 3.21 -5.67 5.90
N ALA A 14 2.06 -5.46 6.53
CA ALA A 14 1.86 -5.82 7.93
C ALA A 14 1.94 -7.34 8.14
N GLY A 15 1.24 -8.12 7.31
CA GLY A 15 1.23 -9.58 7.43
C GLY A 15 2.56 -10.22 7.08
N LEU A 16 3.22 -9.75 6.02
CA LEU A 16 4.57 -10.19 5.66
C LEU A 16 5.57 -9.86 6.77
N GLY A 17 5.52 -8.64 7.33
CA GLY A 17 6.34 -8.24 8.46
C GLY A 17 6.10 -9.10 9.70
N ALA A 18 4.85 -9.43 10.00
CA ALA A 18 4.48 -10.32 11.10
C ALA A 18 5.04 -11.74 10.89
N ALA A 19 4.88 -12.30 9.69
CA ALA A 19 5.41 -13.62 9.35
C ALA A 19 6.93 -13.71 9.55
N ILE A 20 7.66 -12.70 9.06
CA ILE A 20 9.12 -12.63 9.21
C ILE A 20 9.50 -12.53 10.69
N LYS A 21 8.85 -11.67 11.46
CA LYS A 21 9.17 -11.48 12.87
C LYS A 21 8.81 -12.68 13.73
N LEU A 22 7.71 -13.36 13.45
CA LEU A 22 7.35 -14.62 14.12
C LEU A 22 8.41 -15.70 13.84
N SER A 23 8.81 -15.86 12.59
CA SER A 23 9.85 -16.82 12.19
C SER A 23 11.18 -16.52 12.84
N GLN A 24 11.66 -15.26 12.84
CA GLN A 24 12.88 -14.83 13.50
C GLN A 24 12.83 -15.01 15.03
N GLY A 25 11.65 -14.89 15.63
CA GLY A 25 11.41 -15.12 17.05
C GLY A 25 11.24 -16.60 17.43
N GLY A 26 11.50 -17.54 16.50
CA GLY A 26 11.37 -18.99 16.75
C GLY A 26 9.92 -19.47 16.87
N ARG A 27 8.96 -18.68 16.46
CA ARG A 27 7.54 -19.08 16.43
C ARG A 27 7.24 -19.69 15.07
N HIS A 28 6.99 -20.99 15.01
CA HIS A 28 6.82 -21.71 13.75
C HIS A 28 5.40 -22.20 13.53
N ASN A 29 4.57 -22.29 14.61
CA ASN A 29 3.17 -22.69 14.52
C ASN A 29 2.27 -21.48 14.26
N PHE A 30 2.43 -20.87 13.09
CA PHE A 30 1.55 -19.79 12.61
C PHE A 30 1.24 -19.95 11.13
N VAL A 31 0.16 -19.30 10.71
CA VAL A 31 -0.28 -19.22 9.31
C VAL A 31 -0.67 -17.79 9.00
N VAL A 32 -0.35 -17.36 7.79
CA VAL A 32 -0.87 -16.13 7.20
C VAL A 32 -1.87 -16.52 6.12
N ILE A 33 -3.10 -16.08 6.22
CA ILE A 33 -4.09 -16.22 5.14
C ILE A 33 -4.13 -14.94 4.31
N GLU A 34 -4.16 -15.09 3.00
CA GLU A 34 -4.27 -14.00 2.03
C GLU A 34 -5.33 -14.37 0.99
N ARG A 35 -6.28 -13.49 0.74
CA ARG A 35 -7.38 -13.73 -0.20
C ARG A 35 -6.94 -13.81 -1.66
N ALA A 36 -5.82 -13.18 -1.99
CA ALA A 36 -5.28 -13.25 -3.34
C ALA A 36 -4.19 -14.33 -3.46
N HIS A 37 -3.72 -14.52 -4.70
CA HIS A 37 -2.77 -15.58 -5.08
C HIS A 37 -1.31 -15.29 -4.69
N GLU A 38 -1.00 -14.07 -4.17
CA GLU A 38 0.35 -13.68 -3.80
C GLU A 38 0.37 -12.58 -2.71
N VAL A 39 1.55 -12.31 -2.16
CA VAL A 39 1.81 -11.19 -1.26
C VAL A 39 1.69 -9.85 -1.97
N GLY A 40 1.52 -8.75 -1.21
CA GLY A 40 1.59 -7.39 -1.76
C GLY A 40 0.51 -6.44 -1.26
N GLY A 41 -0.73 -6.93 -1.06
CA GLY A 41 -1.84 -6.11 -0.60
C GLY A 41 -2.05 -4.88 -1.51
N THR A 42 -2.03 -3.68 -0.94
CA THR A 42 -2.22 -2.41 -1.67
C THR A 42 -1.38 -2.31 -2.95
N TRP A 43 -0.14 -2.77 -2.95
CA TRP A 43 0.78 -2.61 -4.07
C TRP A 43 0.59 -3.65 -5.17
N ARG A 44 0.01 -4.79 -4.85
CA ARG A 44 -0.51 -5.76 -5.82
C ARG A 44 -1.80 -5.26 -6.45
N ASP A 45 -2.71 -4.69 -5.62
CA ASP A 45 -4.09 -4.39 -6.04
C ASP A 45 -4.21 -3.06 -6.79
N ASN A 46 -3.34 -2.07 -6.53
CA ASN A 46 -3.40 -0.76 -7.17
C ASN A 46 -2.46 -0.69 -8.37
N ILE A 47 -3.00 -1.06 -9.53
CA ILE A 47 -2.29 -1.12 -10.82
C ILE A 47 -2.70 0.01 -11.77
N TYR A 48 -3.38 1.03 -11.28
CA TYR A 48 -3.78 2.17 -12.08
C TYR A 48 -2.56 2.98 -12.57
N PRO A 49 -2.66 3.69 -13.71
CA PRO A 49 -1.58 4.52 -14.22
C PRO A 49 -1.08 5.54 -13.20
N GLY A 50 0.25 5.62 -13.03
CA GLY A 50 0.87 6.54 -12.09
C GLY A 50 0.83 6.09 -10.63
N ALA A 51 0.39 4.86 -10.33
CA ALA A 51 0.39 4.33 -8.97
C ALA A 51 1.78 4.36 -8.35
N ALA A 52 1.98 5.18 -7.33
CA ALA A 52 3.26 5.40 -6.68
C ALA A 52 3.06 5.72 -5.18
N CYS A 53 4.12 5.52 -4.40
CA CYS A 53 4.11 5.91 -2.99
C CYS A 53 4.30 7.42 -2.83
N ASP A 54 3.61 8.01 -1.88
CA ASP A 54 3.76 9.40 -1.45
C ASP A 54 4.71 9.56 -0.25
N VAL A 55 5.24 8.46 0.26
CA VAL A 55 6.29 8.40 1.26
C VAL A 55 7.64 8.14 0.57
N PRO A 56 8.73 8.82 0.97
CA PRO A 56 10.05 8.59 0.40
C PRO A 56 10.47 7.13 0.44
N SER A 57 11.01 6.61 -0.67
CA SER A 57 11.32 5.19 -0.90
C SER A 57 12.18 4.58 0.21
N HIS A 58 13.19 5.30 0.70
CA HIS A 58 14.03 4.80 1.80
C HIS A 58 13.30 4.69 3.13
N LEU A 59 12.17 5.40 3.33
CA LEU A 59 11.30 5.20 4.50
C LEU A 59 10.31 4.07 4.27
N TYR A 60 9.84 3.90 3.03
CA TYR A 60 8.80 2.93 2.69
C TYR A 60 9.38 1.54 2.43
N SER A 61 10.08 1.02 3.41
CA SER A 61 10.65 -0.32 3.46
C SER A 61 10.72 -0.81 4.90
N PHE A 62 10.86 -2.11 5.08
CA PHE A 62 11.13 -2.64 6.42
C PHE A 62 12.47 -2.13 6.94
N SER A 63 12.51 -1.67 8.19
CA SER A 63 13.75 -1.16 8.82
C SER A 63 14.85 -2.23 8.96
N PHE A 64 14.43 -3.51 8.98
CA PHE A 64 15.32 -4.67 9.05
C PHE A 64 15.74 -5.22 7.67
N ALA A 65 15.12 -4.71 6.58
CA ALA A 65 15.33 -5.16 5.21
C ALA A 65 15.28 -3.98 4.23
N LEU A 66 16.31 -3.12 4.28
CA LEU A 66 16.39 -1.95 3.42
C LEU A 66 16.63 -2.36 1.96
N ASN A 67 16.07 -1.59 1.02
CA ASN A 67 16.34 -1.73 -0.41
C ASN A 67 17.26 -0.60 -0.88
N PRO A 68 18.51 -0.88 -1.27
CA PRO A 68 19.42 0.14 -1.81
C PRO A 68 19.17 0.49 -3.28
N ASN A 69 18.26 -0.24 -3.93
CA ASN A 69 18.08 -0.22 -5.39
C ASN A 69 16.83 0.51 -5.85
N TRP A 70 16.23 1.34 -4.99
CA TRP A 70 15.10 2.14 -5.43
C TRP A 70 15.46 3.00 -6.63
N SER A 71 14.60 3.02 -7.65
CA SER A 71 14.83 3.77 -8.88
C SER A 71 14.70 5.29 -8.67
N ARG A 72 13.85 5.68 -7.72
CA ARG A 72 13.51 7.09 -7.47
C ARG A 72 13.14 7.37 -6.02
N SER A 73 13.05 8.65 -5.68
CA SER A 73 12.78 9.09 -4.30
C SER A 73 11.37 8.78 -3.81
N PHE A 74 10.43 8.52 -4.72
CA PHE A 74 9.08 8.04 -4.46
C PHE A 74 8.76 6.90 -5.44
N SER A 75 8.94 5.67 -4.98
CA SER A 75 8.87 4.47 -5.82
C SER A 75 7.49 4.25 -6.41
N ASP A 76 7.48 3.77 -7.63
CA ASP A 76 6.28 3.30 -8.30
C ASP A 76 5.71 2.06 -7.60
N GLY A 77 4.41 1.83 -7.73
CA GLY A 77 3.72 0.74 -7.06
C GLY A 77 4.25 -0.65 -7.41
N TRP A 78 4.61 -0.86 -8.69
CA TRP A 78 5.18 -2.13 -9.15
C TRP A 78 6.54 -2.44 -8.50
N GLU A 79 7.39 -1.42 -8.29
CA GLU A 79 8.70 -1.57 -7.65
C GLU A 79 8.57 -1.96 -6.17
N ILE A 80 7.54 -1.43 -5.50
CA ILE A 80 7.22 -1.81 -4.13
C ILE A 80 6.66 -3.23 -4.07
N GLN A 81 5.84 -3.61 -5.04
CA GLN A 81 5.34 -4.98 -5.15
C GLN A 81 6.50 -5.98 -5.33
N GLU A 82 7.47 -5.68 -6.21
CA GLU A 82 8.66 -6.51 -6.38
C GLU A 82 9.49 -6.59 -5.10
N TYR A 83 9.68 -5.47 -4.41
CA TYR A 83 10.34 -5.46 -3.11
C TYR A 83 9.68 -6.44 -2.12
N LEU A 84 8.34 -6.46 -2.04
CA LEU A 84 7.62 -7.36 -1.13
C LEU A 84 7.80 -8.84 -1.53
N ARG A 85 7.78 -9.14 -2.83
CA ARG A 85 8.06 -10.49 -3.35
C ARG A 85 9.48 -10.94 -2.99
N ASP A 86 10.47 -10.08 -3.22
CA ASP A 86 11.87 -10.35 -2.91
C ASP A 86 12.09 -10.60 -1.41
N ILE A 87 11.44 -9.80 -0.56
CA ILE A 87 11.54 -9.97 0.89
C ILE A 87 10.89 -11.28 1.33
N ALA A 88 9.72 -11.61 0.82
CA ALA A 88 9.06 -12.88 1.13
C ALA A 88 9.93 -14.09 0.76
N ALA A 89 10.57 -14.04 -0.41
CA ALA A 89 11.49 -15.07 -0.88
C ALA A 89 12.78 -15.12 -0.05
N ARG A 90 13.41 -13.96 0.19
CA ARG A 90 14.65 -13.85 0.96
C ARG A 90 14.51 -14.41 2.38
N TYR A 91 13.40 -14.11 3.05
CA TYR A 91 13.14 -14.58 4.41
C TYR A 91 12.50 -15.97 4.45
N ARG A 92 12.23 -16.58 3.30
CA ARG A 92 11.67 -17.93 3.15
C ARG A 92 10.42 -18.15 3.99
N VAL A 93 9.48 -17.20 3.93
CA VAL A 93 8.25 -17.27 4.73
C VAL A 93 7.01 -17.67 3.93
N LEU A 94 7.14 -17.85 2.62
CA LEU A 94 6.00 -18.19 1.73
C LEU A 94 5.34 -19.52 2.09
N ASP A 95 6.06 -20.47 2.68
CA ASP A 95 5.51 -21.72 3.21
C ASP A 95 4.51 -21.54 4.35
N LYS A 96 4.49 -20.37 4.96
CA LYS A 96 3.56 -19.97 6.02
C LYS A 96 2.27 -19.35 5.48
N PHE A 97 2.22 -19.06 4.19
CA PHE A 97 1.05 -18.44 3.58
C PHE A 97 0.09 -19.48 3.03
N VAL A 98 -1.19 -19.20 3.20
CA VAL A 98 -2.29 -19.85 2.49
C VAL A 98 -2.93 -18.77 1.62
N PHE A 99 -2.60 -18.82 0.34
CA PHE A 99 -3.14 -17.92 -0.67
C PHE A 99 -4.53 -18.36 -1.11
N ASP A 100 -5.25 -17.47 -1.82
CA ASP A 100 -6.63 -17.65 -2.27
C ASP A 100 -7.57 -18.01 -1.12
N CYS A 101 -7.22 -17.57 0.10
CA CYS A 101 -7.92 -17.88 1.34
C CYS A 101 -8.46 -16.60 1.99
N GLU A 102 -9.76 -16.40 1.84
CA GLU A 102 -10.47 -15.24 2.40
C GLU A 102 -10.99 -15.55 3.80
N LEU A 103 -10.82 -14.60 4.73
CA LEU A 103 -11.50 -14.64 6.02
C LEU A 103 -12.96 -14.22 5.85
N LEU A 104 -13.89 -15.10 6.19
CA LEU A 104 -15.33 -14.83 6.11
C LEU A 104 -15.90 -14.33 7.44
N ALA A 105 -15.47 -14.95 8.53
CA ALA A 105 -15.87 -14.57 9.88
C ALA A 105 -14.81 -14.96 10.91
N ALA A 106 -14.76 -14.27 12.03
CA ALA A 106 -13.94 -14.68 13.17
C ALA A 106 -14.67 -14.36 14.48
N ALA A 107 -14.69 -15.33 15.39
CA ALA A 107 -15.29 -15.19 16.71
C ALA A 107 -14.36 -15.74 17.80
N TRP A 108 -14.39 -15.12 18.96
CA TRP A 108 -13.70 -15.64 20.13
C TRP A 108 -14.55 -16.67 20.85
N ASP A 109 -14.01 -17.89 20.97
CA ASP A 109 -14.59 -18.96 21.78
C ASP A 109 -14.00 -18.86 23.21
N ALA A 110 -14.80 -18.38 24.14
CA ALA A 110 -14.38 -18.20 25.53
C ALA A 110 -14.17 -19.52 26.27
N ALA A 111 -14.88 -20.59 25.90
CA ALA A 111 -14.73 -21.89 26.53
C ALA A 111 -13.42 -22.57 26.11
N ALA A 112 -13.07 -22.46 24.84
CA ALA A 112 -11.81 -22.98 24.29
C ALA A 112 -10.63 -22.02 24.45
N CYS A 113 -10.87 -20.76 24.85
CA CYS A 113 -9.88 -19.66 24.87
C CYS A 113 -9.15 -19.52 23.53
N ARG A 114 -9.91 -19.50 22.43
CA ARG A 114 -9.36 -19.46 21.08
C ARG A 114 -10.22 -18.64 20.13
N TRP A 115 -9.60 -18.11 19.11
CA TRP A 115 -10.28 -17.58 17.94
C TRP A 115 -10.71 -18.74 17.02
N VAL A 116 -11.95 -18.74 16.61
CA VAL A 116 -12.46 -19.58 15.52
C VAL A 116 -12.66 -18.69 14.31
N ALA A 117 -11.94 -18.98 13.24
CA ALA A 117 -11.97 -18.23 12.00
C ALA A 117 -12.53 -19.10 10.89
N GLU A 118 -13.60 -18.66 10.27
CA GLU A 118 -14.17 -19.26 9.07
C GLU A 118 -13.53 -18.65 7.85
N THR A 119 -13.04 -19.50 6.94
CA THR A 119 -12.39 -19.04 5.72
C THR A 119 -12.93 -19.75 4.49
N SER A 120 -12.67 -19.21 3.30
CA SER A 120 -13.05 -19.85 2.03
C SER A 120 -12.40 -21.23 1.81
N GLN A 121 -11.32 -21.56 2.57
CA GLN A 121 -10.63 -22.85 2.50
C GLN A 121 -10.80 -23.71 3.77
N GLY A 122 -11.84 -23.42 4.56
CA GLY A 122 -12.15 -24.13 5.77
C GLY A 122 -11.73 -23.43 7.06
N PRO A 123 -12.13 -23.95 8.22
CA PRO A 123 -11.98 -23.26 9.49
C PRO A 123 -10.57 -23.40 10.10
N PHE A 124 -10.13 -22.32 10.74
CA PHE A 124 -8.93 -22.27 11.59
C PHE A 124 -9.31 -22.05 13.05
N SER A 125 -8.48 -22.58 13.95
CA SER A 125 -8.50 -22.28 15.37
C SER A 125 -7.15 -21.67 15.76
N ALA A 126 -7.15 -20.52 16.43
CA ALA A 126 -5.94 -19.82 16.77
C ALA A 126 -5.97 -19.24 18.20
N LYS A 127 -4.84 -19.27 18.91
CA LYS A 127 -4.72 -18.59 20.21
C LYS A 127 -4.69 -17.09 20.05
N ILE A 128 -4.05 -16.62 18.95
CA ILE A 128 -3.88 -15.19 18.63
C ILE A 128 -4.36 -14.96 17.21
N LEU A 129 -5.21 -13.96 17.01
CA LEU A 129 -5.60 -13.44 15.71
C LEU A 129 -4.93 -12.08 15.50
N VAL A 130 -4.18 -11.95 14.39
CA VAL A 130 -3.53 -10.71 13.98
C VAL A 130 -4.23 -10.18 12.74
N SER A 131 -4.92 -9.05 12.87
CA SER A 131 -5.52 -8.36 11.72
C SER A 131 -4.44 -7.53 11.01
N ALA A 132 -4.11 -7.92 9.79
CA ALA A 132 -3.19 -7.23 8.89
C ALA A 132 -3.87 -6.89 7.54
N THR A 133 -5.19 -6.68 7.58
CA THR A 133 -6.07 -6.53 6.41
C THR A 133 -5.90 -5.20 5.67
N GLY A 134 -5.23 -4.23 6.28
CA GLY A 134 -5.11 -2.87 5.73
C GLY A 134 -6.38 -2.04 5.92
N ALA A 135 -6.25 -0.72 5.80
CA ALA A 135 -7.35 0.21 5.99
C ALA A 135 -8.10 0.58 4.69
N LEU A 136 -7.51 0.27 3.52
CA LEU A 136 -7.98 0.70 2.20
C LEU A 136 -8.14 -0.50 1.24
N SER A 137 -8.41 -1.68 1.76
CA SER A 137 -8.46 -2.92 0.97
C SER A 137 -9.78 -3.13 0.22
N GLU A 138 -10.87 -2.52 0.71
CA GLU A 138 -12.19 -2.63 0.09
C GLU A 138 -12.56 -1.31 -0.60
N PRO A 139 -12.78 -1.33 -1.93
CA PRO A 139 -13.26 -0.17 -2.65
C PRO A 139 -14.72 0.12 -2.32
N ALA A 140 -15.05 1.40 -2.17
CA ALA A 140 -16.43 1.85 -2.06
C ALA A 140 -16.75 2.78 -3.22
N LEU A 141 -17.75 2.43 -4.02
CA LEU A 141 -18.28 3.33 -5.04
C LEU A 141 -19.14 4.41 -4.37
N PRO A 142 -19.14 5.63 -4.92
CA PRO A 142 -20.01 6.68 -4.42
C PRO A 142 -21.48 6.33 -4.67
N ASP A 143 -22.34 6.70 -3.71
CA ASP A 143 -23.78 6.62 -3.86
C ASP A 143 -24.26 7.80 -4.73
N ILE A 144 -24.46 7.54 -6.01
CA ILE A 144 -24.88 8.51 -7.01
C ILE A 144 -26.10 7.94 -7.73
N ASP A 145 -27.19 8.67 -7.71
CA ASP A 145 -28.41 8.28 -8.42
C ASP A 145 -28.14 7.99 -9.89
N GLY A 146 -28.54 6.81 -10.35
CA GLY A 146 -28.41 6.40 -11.75
C GLY A 146 -27.01 5.93 -12.17
N ILE A 147 -26.07 5.71 -11.27
CA ILE A 147 -24.72 5.22 -11.60
C ILE A 147 -24.79 3.85 -12.32
N ASP A 148 -25.75 3.01 -11.95
CA ASP A 148 -25.95 1.69 -12.55
C ASP A 148 -26.59 1.76 -13.96
N ALA A 149 -27.17 2.92 -14.32
CA ALA A 149 -27.72 3.17 -15.64
C ALA A 149 -26.68 3.72 -16.65
N PHE A 150 -25.46 3.98 -16.19
CA PHE A 150 -24.40 4.46 -17.07
C PHE A 150 -23.97 3.35 -18.03
N ALA A 151 -24.07 3.63 -19.34
CA ALA A 151 -23.81 2.63 -20.38
C ALA A 151 -22.31 2.43 -20.70
N GLY A 152 -21.41 3.19 -20.09
CA GLY A 152 -19.98 3.07 -20.27
C GLY A 152 -19.31 2.20 -19.21
N ASP A 153 -17.98 2.08 -19.30
CA ASP A 153 -17.19 1.35 -18.32
C ASP A 153 -17.11 2.13 -16.97
N VAL A 154 -17.44 1.48 -15.86
CA VAL A 154 -17.34 2.02 -14.50
C VAL A 154 -16.47 1.10 -13.67
N PHE A 155 -15.44 1.64 -13.06
CA PHE A 155 -14.59 0.89 -12.12
C PHE A 155 -13.92 1.79 -11.09
N HIS A 156 -13.65 1.23 -9.93
CA HIS A 156 -12.90 1.91 -8.89
C HIS A 156 -11.39 1.81 -9.15
N SER A 157 -10.60 2.83 -8.75
CA SER A 157 -9.14 2.84 -8.92
C SER A 157 -8.45 1.59 -8.32
N ALA A 158 -8.90 1.12 -7.15
CA ALA A 158 -8.38 -0.11 -6.52
C ALA A 158 -8.83 -1.41 -7.23
N ARG A 159 -9.64 -1.32 -8.27
CA ARG A 159 -10.06 -2.41 -9.17
C ARG A 159 -9.91 -1.93 -10.61
N TRP A 160 -8.75 -1.34 -10.90
CA TRP A 160 -8.44 -0.82 -12.23
C TRP A 160 -8.58 -1.91 -13.28
N ASN A 161 -9.31 -1.59 -14.35
CA ASN A 161 -9.47 -2.51 -15.48
C ASN A 161 -8.45 -2.18 -16.57
N PRO A 162 -7.35 -2.94 -16.69
CA PRO A 162 -6.29 -2.66 -17.67
C PRO A 162 -6.71 -2.96 -19.12
N TYR A 163 -7.85 -3.62 -19.32
CA TYR A 163 -8.35 -3.99 -20.66
C TYR A 163 -9.23 -2.90 -21.28
N VAL A 164 -9.58 -1.85 -20.54
CA VAL A 164 -10.32 -0.71 -21.06
C VAL A 164 -9.34 0.27 -21.70
N ASP A 165 -9.39 0.40 -23.01
CA ASP A 165 -8.64 1.44 -23.72
C ASP A 165 -9.33 2.80 -23.54
N LEU A 166 -8.63 3.74 -22.93
CA LEU A 166 -9.10 5.10 -22.68
C LEU A 166 -8.77 6.08 -23.81
N THR A 167 -8.03 5.65 -24.84
CA THR A 167 -7.57 6.51 -25.92
C THR A 167 -8.76 7.15 -26.66
N GLY A 168 -8.77 8.48 -26.72
CA GLY A 168 -9.82 9.26 -27.37
C GLY A 168 -11.19 9.23 -26.68
N LYS A 169 -11.35 8.56 -25.55
CA LYS A 169 -12.61 8.53 -24.80
C LYS A 169 -12.81 9.80 -23.96
N ARG A 170 -14.06 10.08 -23.63
CA ARG A 170 -14.42 11.04 -22.59
C ARG A 170 -14.43 10.31 -21.26
N VAL A 171 -13.67 10.79 -20.29
CA VAL A 171 -13.51 10.15 -18.99
C VAL A 171 -13.95 11.08 -17.86
N ALA A 172 -14.81 10.58 -16.99
CA ALA A 172 -15.18 11.21 -15.73
C ALA A 172 -14.34 10.59 -14.59
N LEU A 173 -13.51 11.40 -13.93
CA LEU A 173 -12.74 11.01 -12.75
C LEU A 173 -13.44 11.56 -11.51
N ILE A 174 -14.06 10.67 -10.72
CA ILE A 174 -14.83 11.05 -9.55
C ILE A 174 -13.95 10.92 -8.28
N GLY A 175 -13.72 12.03 -7.63
CA GLY A 175 -12.85 12.14 -6.46
C GLY A 175 -11.52 12.82 -6.75
N THR A 176 -10.87 13.31 -5.69
CA THR A 176 -9.59 14.03 -5.74
C THR A 176 -8.64 13.55 -4.65
N GLY A 177 -8.77 12.28 -4.23
CA GLY A 177 -7.82 11.62 -3.33
C GLY A 177 -6.49 11.29 -4.02
N ALA A 178 -5.57 10.68 -3.29
CA ALA A 178 -4.21 10.36 -3.76
C ALA A 178 -4.21 9.61 -5.11
N SER A 179 -5.11 8.63 -5.28
CA SER A 179 -5.21 7.88 -6.55
C SER A 179 -5.63 8.77 -7.72
N ALA A 180 -6.60 9.67 -7.53
CA ALA A 180 -7.06 10.56 -8.60
C ALA A 180 -5.98 11.57 -9.03
N VAL A 181 -5.21 12.09 -8.06
CA VAL A 181 -4.06 12.99 -8.32
C VAL A 181 -2.98 12.29 -9.15
N GLN A 182 -2.82 10.99 -9.00
CA GLN A 182 -1.88 10.18 -9.76
C GLN A 182 -2.43 9.78 -11.14
N ILE A 183 -3.69 9.34 -11.21
CA ILE A 183 -4.34 8.91 -12.46
C ILE A 183 -4.51 10.08 -13.44
N GLY A 184 -4.98 11.23 -12.97
CA GLY A 184 -5.34 12.36 -13.83
C GLY A 184 -4.25 12.75 -14.82
N PRO A 185 -3.01 13.05 -14.38
CA PRO A 185 -1.90 13.40 -15.26
C PRO A 185 -1.53 12.31 -16.28
N GLU A 186 -1.67 11.04 -15.89
CA GLU A 186 -1.31 9.90 -16.75
C GLU A 186 -2.31 9.68 -17.87
N ILE A 187 -3.60 9.89 -17.60
CA ILE A 187 -4.64 9.65 -18.60
C ILE A 187 -4.97 10.91 -19.42
N ALA A 188 -4.75 12.11 -18.90
CA ALA A 188 -5.08 13.36 -19.59
C ALA A 188 -4.50 13.47 -21.02
N PRO A 189 -3.26 13.01 -21.31
CA PRO A 189 -2.70 13.08 -22.66
C PRO A 189 -3.35 12.15 -23.69
N ILE A 190 -4.04 11.09 -23.25
CA ILE A 190 -4.57 10.04 -24.13
C ILE A 190 -6.09 10.11 -24.33
N VAL A 191 -6.82 10.73 -23.41
CA VAL A 191 -8.27 10.88 -23.50
C VAL A 191 -8.66 12.11 -24.35
N SER A 192 -9.85 12.10 -24.94
CA SER A 192 -10.35 13.28 -25.67
C SER A 192 -10.85 14.37 -24.73
N GLN A 193 -11.32 13.99 -23.53
CA GLN A 193 -11.79 14.88 -22.50
C GLN A 193 -11.68 14.20 -21.15
N LEU A 194 -11.14 14.92 -20.15
CA LEU A 194 -11.08 14.48 -18.74
C LEU A 194 -11.87 15.47 -17.89
N ASP A 195 -12.98 15.01 -17.32
CA ASP A 195 -13.80 15.76 -16.38
C ASP A 195 -13.50 15.26 -14.96
N VAL A 196 -12.96 16.13 -14.08
CA VAL A 196 -12.64 15.78 -12.70
C VAL A 196 -13.70 16.34 -11.77
N TYR A 197 -14.38 15.45 -11.06
CA TYR A 197 -15.44 15.80 -10.11
C TYR A 197 -14.93 15.74 -8.68
N GLN A 198 -15.03 16.86 -7.96
CA GLN A 198 -14.63 16.92 -6.56
C GLN A 198 -15.73 17.50 -5.68
N ARG A 199 -15.95 16.91 -4.52
CA ARG A 199 -16.84 17.44 -3.50
C ARG A 199 -16.14 18.45 -2.59
N THR A 200 -14.91 18.12 -2.18
CA THR A 200 -14.09 18.94 -1.29
C THR A 200 -12.69 19.00 -1.85
N ALA A 201 -12.18 20.20 -2.07
CA ALA A 201 -10.83 20.40 -2.60
C ALA A 201 -9.78 19.94 -1.56
N PRO A 202 -8.89 18.99 -1.88
CA PRO A 202 -7.78 18.62 -1.02
C PRO A 202 -6.65 19.65 -1.14
N TRP A 203 -5.86 19.74 -0.08
CA TRP A 203 -4.58 20.43 -0.17
C TRP A 203 -3.59 19.55 -0.92
N ILE A 204 -2.97 20.08 -1.97
CA ILE A 204 -1.99 19.37 -2.79
C ILE A 204 -0.63 20.02 -2.56
N VAL A 205 0.37 19.20 -2.24
CA VAL A 205 1.76 19.63 -2.07
C VAL A 205 2.59 19.02 -3.20
N PRO A 206 3.42 19.80 -3.92
CA PRO A 206 4.30 19.26 -4.94
C PRO A 206 5.21 18.17 -4.38
N ARG A 207 5.19 17.00 -5.02
CA ARG A 207 6.11 15.91 -4.73
C ARG A 207 7.42 16.16 -5.45
N ARG A 208 8.47 16.50 -4.70
CA ARG A 208 9.83 16.69 -5.24
C ARG A 208 10.46 15.32 -5.51
N ASP A 209 10.02 14.68 -6.56
CA ASP A 209 10.52 13.39 -6.97
C ASP A 209 11.76 13.52 -7.84
N ARG A 210 12.71 12.60 -7.67
CA ARG A 210 13.92 12.50 -8.50
C ARG A 210 14.32 11.04 -8.69
N THR A 211 14.90 10.74 -9.82
CA THR A 211 15.57 9.46 -10.04
C THR A 211 16.87 9.38 -9.23
N TYR A 212 17.17 8.19 -8.72
CA TYR A 212 18.45 7.94 -8.08
C TYR A 212 19.48 7.57 -9.15
N PRO A 213 20.59 8.31 -9.25
CA PRO A 213 21.68 7.94 -10.15
C PRO A 213 22.36 6.65 -9.65
N GLY A 214 22.91 5.86 -10.56
CA GLY A 214 23.51 4.57 -10.24
C GLY A 214 24.60 4.61 -9.16
N TRP A 215 25.32 5.72 -9.04
CA TRP A 215 26.34 5.88 -8.00
C TRP A 215 25.74 5.97 -6.59
N GLU A 216 24.52 6.53 -6.40
CA GLU A 216 23.83 6.53 -5.10
C GLU A 216 23.46 5.10 -4.68
N SER A 217 22.87 4.33 -5.59
CA SER A 217 22.52 2.92 -5.32
C SER A 217 23.78 2.10 -5.04
N PHE A 218 24.87 2.36 -5.77
CA PHE A 218 26.19 1.75 -5.50
C PHE A 218 26.69 2.10 -4.10
N ALA A 219 26.64 3.38 -3.72
CA ALA A 219 27.07 3.85 -2.41
C ALA A 219 26.23 3.25 -1.28
N TYR A 220 24.89 3.20 -1.42
CA TYR A 220 24.01 2.57 -0.44
C TYR A 220 24.27 1.08 -0.27
N ARG A 221 24.70 0.40 -1.33
CA ARG A 221 25.01 -1.03 -1.32
C ARG A 221 26.36 -1.35 -0.67
N HIS A 222 27.36 -0.49 -0.88
CA HIS A 222 28.76 -0.79 -0.54
C HIS A 222 29.29 -0.01 0.67
N VAL A 223 28.67 1.13 1.04
CA VAL A 223 29.09 1.91 2.22
C VAL A 223 28.24 1.52 3.42
N PRO A 224 28.79 0.79 4.40
CA PRO A 224 28.02 0.36 5.57
C PRO A 224 27.39 1.53 6.33
N GLY A 225 26.13 1.41 6.64
CA GLY A 225 25.38 2.40 7.41
C GLY A 225 24.90 3.62 6.63
N LEU A 226 25.40 3.90 5.42
CA LEU A 226 25.00 5.09 4.65
C LEU A 226 23.50 5.15 4.36
N GLN A 227 22.90 4.02 3.95
CA GLN A 227 21.46 3.97 3.70
C GLN A 227 20.63 4.18 4.99
N ARG A 228 21.10 3.65 6.13
CA ARG A 228 20.46 3.88 7.42
C ARG A 228 20.52 5.35 7.82
N LEU A 229 21.68 5.99 7.60
CA LEU A 229 21.84 7.41 7.85
C LEU A 229 20.90 8.24 6.96
N ALA A 230 20.86 7.97 5.66
CA ALA A 230 19.94 8.63 4.73
C ALA A 230 18.47 8.46 5.18
N ARG A 231 18.06 7.25 5.54
CA ARG A 231 16.73 6.98 6.09
C ARG A 231 16.44 7.81 7.34
N THR A 232 17.40 7.87 8.27
CA THR A 232 17.27 8.65 9.51
C THR A 232 17.13 10.13 9.25
N LEU A 233 17.94 10.68 8.34
CA LEU A 233 17.85 12.09 7.95
C LEU A 233 16.51 12.42 7.28
N ILE A 234 16.03 11.57 6.40
CA ILE A 234 14.71 11.73 5.77
C ILE A 234 13.61 11.67 6.84
N TYR A 235 13.67 10.72 7.77
CA TYR A 235 12.71 10.59 8.87
C TYR A 235 12.65 11.88 9.70
N TRP A 236 13.76 12.34 10.23
CA TRP A 236 13.78 13.56 11.03
C TRP A 236 13.41 14.81 10.24
N GLY A 237 13.80 14.89 8.97
CA GLY A 237 13.34 15.95 8.08
C GLY A 237 11.82 15.96 7.91
N ARG A 238 11.17 14.80 7.89
CA ARG A 238 9.70 14.71 7.86
C ARG A 238 9.05 15.03 9.20
N GLU A 239 9.64 14.60 10.31
CA GLU A 239 9.14 14.92 11.65
C GLU A 239 9.10 16.43 11.92
N THR A 240 10.00 17.22 11.32
CA THR A 240 9.94 18.69 11.46
C THR A 240 8.65 19.28 10.92
N PHE A 241 8.03 18.67 9.90
CA PHE A 241 6.72 19.11 9.40
C PHE A 241 5.60 18.87 10.42
N VAL A 242 5.69 17.80 11.23
CA VAL A 242 4.72 17.51 12.28
C VAL A 242 4.65 18.64 13.29
N PHE A 243 5.79 19.23 13.66
CA PHE A 243 5.82 20.40 14.55
C PHE A 243 5.06 21.59 13.95
N GLY A 244 5.19 21.82 12.62
CA GLY A 244 4.45 22.87 11.94
C GLY A 244 2.94 22.63 11.98
N PHE A 245 2.50 21.41 11.72
CA PHE A 245 1.07 21.10 11.65
C PHE A 245 0.41 20.89 13.03
N ALA A 246 1.09 20.25 13.97
CA ALA A 246 0.50 19.86 15.25
C ALA A 246 0.66 20.92 16.34
N ILE A 247 1.77 21.68 16.34
CA ILE A 247 2.10 22.61 17.44
C ILE A 247 1.86 24.06 17.04
N ASN A 248 2.25 24.45 15.82
CA ASN A 248 2.06 25.83 15.35
C ASN A 248 1.72 25.85 13.84
N PRO A 249 0.42 25.87 13.48
CA PRO A 249 0.00 25.91 12.08
C PRO A 249 0.54 27.10 11.28
N ARG A 250 0.94 28.19 11.94
CA ARG A 250 1.54 29.35 11.28
C ARG A 250 2.91 29.05 10.67
N LEU A 251 3.63 28.06 11.19
CA LEU A 251 4.88 27.58 10.62
C LEU A 251 4.69 26.82 9.30
N ALA A 252 3.50 26.27 9.09
CA ALA A 252 3.13 25.62 7.84
C ALA A 252 2.62 26.60 6.77
N ALA A 253 2.28 27.83 7.14
CA ALA A 253 1.71 28.84 6.25
C ALA A 253 2.56 29.11 4.99
N PRO A 254 3.92 29.20 5.03
CA PRO A 254 4.72 29.35 3.81
C PRO A 254 4.62 28.16 2.85
N ALA A 255 4.51 26.94 3.38
CA ALA A 255 4.30 25.75 2.56
C ALA A 255 2.89 25.72 1.97
N LEU A 256 1.90 26.16 2.72
CA LEU A 256 0.50 26.25 2.29
C LEU A 256 0.29 27.40 1.28
N SER A 257 1.04 28.51 1.38
CA SER A 257 0.94 29.62 0.43
C SER A 257 1.45 29.31 -0.97
N LEU A 258 2.31 28.30 -1.11
CA LEU A 258 2.78 27.79 -2.41
C LEU A 258 1.73 26.93 -3.14
N ILE A 259 0.64 26.59 -2.47
CA ILE A 259 -0.42 25.72 -3.00
C ILE A 259 -1.51 26.54 -3.70
N HIS A 260 -1.53 27.86 -3.54
CA HIS A 260 -2.53 28.76 -4.11
C HIS A 260 -2.12 29.38 -5.46
N ILE A 261 -1.15 28.80 -6.15
CA ILE A 261 -0.74 29.25 -7.49
C ILE A 261 -1.37 28.37 -8.56
#